data_5d3c0ec6f01326c42046183b4d775332
#
_entry.id   5d3c0ec6f01326c42046183b4d775332
#
_cell.length_a   1.000
_cell.length_b   1.000
_cell.length_c   1.000
_cell.angle_alpha   90.00
_cell.angle_beta   90.00
_cell.angle_gamma   90.00
#
_symmetry.space_group_name_H-M   'P 1'
#
loop_
_entity.id
_entity.type
_entity.pdbx_description
1 polymer ?
#
loop_
_entity_poly.entity_id
_entity_poly.type
_entity_poly.pdbx_seq_one_letter_code
_entity_poly.pdbx_strand_id
1 'polypeptide(L)'
;MKVSRLILPLLLLSAAVNADDDFDLPEMPKAAPKPVETPKEEPATSAAPAANAAARVAPAASAEDEAPLNFAPIEATTVSNNAGTGNAATNNTSAASSAADTVIHKQKIPANLNRPVRVGIYVDEKELYVKHGGDEYHITAAGGKLKVAKGKSRPETVAVKTFTQSGRCTSIAPSKKQLAYSCYPGEIKITPKGNALLAVNKVDVEQYLRGVIPYEIGKLDSSRFSALEAQAVAARTYAYKHFGSREAAGFDIYADTKDQVYKGLTSATSLTDSAVRGTAGIVMMYNGEFIIAYYHSTCGGETETLATWGRDDLPYLQSKPDLRPDGTPWCSESSYSQWERKFSEKETVALFKQNAKEVKSKITNFSEVRSISILDTLKSGRILTLEVDTDKGVFQVTGDKVRWLFKKNGTILPSSFFRIGYDEGGWVIRGKGFGHGVGMCQMGVRARAAAGQDFATILTHYYPGIILEKFVR
;
A
#
# COMPACT_ATOMS: atom_id res chain seq x y z
N MET A 1 40.04 19.89 8.93
CA MET A 1 38.86 19.28 9.53
C MET A 1 37.81 19.12 8.45
N LYS A 2 37.65 17.90 7.90
CA LYS A 2 36.66 17.57 6.89
C LYS A 2 35.43 17.02 7.59
N VAL A 3 34.31 17.76 7.54
CA VAL A 3 33.03 17.30 8.05
C VAL A 3 32.38 16.46 6.95
N SER A 4 32.41 15.14 7.13
CA SER A 4 31.74 14.18 6.25
C SER A 4 30.24 14.19 6.59
N ARG A 5 29.41 14.71 5.69
CA ARG A 5 27.95 14.61 5.76
C ARG A 5 27.53 13.19 5.37
N LEU A 6 27.23 12.36 6.34
CA LEU A 6 26.48 11.13 6.11
C LEU A 6 25.04 11.50 5.73
N ILE A 7 24.74 11.42 4.44
CA ILE A 7 23.36 11.42 3.93
C ILE A 7 22.84 10.00 4.12
N LEU A 8 22.02 9.81 5.15
CA LEU A 8 21.26 8.57 5.34
C LEU A 8 20.13 8.55 4.31
N PRO A 9 20.04 7.54 3.44
CA PRO A 9 18.93 7.46 2.50
C PRO A 9 17.63 7.26 3.30
N LEU A 10 16.70 8.20 3.15
CA LEU A 10 15.34 8.10 3.64
C LEU A 10 14.65 6.98 2.83
N LEU A 11 14.63 5.76 3.36
CA LEU A 11 13.82 4.66 2.85
C LEU A 11 12.34 5.06 3.03
N LEU A 12 11.72 5.53 1.95
CA LEU A 12 10.28 5.56 1.80
C LEU A 12 9.79 4.10 1.77
N LEU A 13 9.47 3.55 2.95
CA LEU A 13 8.76 2.27 3.03
C LEU A 13 7.30 2.54 2.73
N SER A 14 6.88 2.22 1.50
CA SER A 14 5.45 2.11 1.19
C SER A 14 4.83 0.95 1.96
N ALA A 15 3.59 1.13 2.39
CA ALA A 15 2.81 0.09 3.02
C ALA A 15 2.69 -1.14 2.10
N ALA A 16 3.52 -2.14 2.34
CA ALA A 16 3.32 -3.47 1.78
C ALA A 16 2.31 -4.17 2.69
N VAL A 17 1.05 -4.19 2.28
CA VAL A 17 0.02 -5.01 2.93
C VAL A 17 0.46 -6.47 2.77
N ASN A 18 0.72 -7.16 3.87
CA ASN A 18 0.97 -8.61 3.85
C ASN A 18 -0.33 -9.31 3.46
N ALA A 19 -0.31 -10.05 2.35
CA ALA A 19 -1.47 -10.82 1.86
C ALA A 19 -1.83 -12.03 2.74
N ASP A 20 -1.11 -12.28 3.83
CA ASP A 20 -1.26 -13.45 4.70
C ASP A 20 -1.91 -13.16 6.06
N ASP A 21 -2.16 -11.91 6.39
CA ASP A 21 -3.09 -11.64 7.48
C ASP A 21 -4.50 -11.87 6.91
N ASP A 22 -5.21 -12.89 7.40
CA ASP A 22 -6.65 -13.03 7.23
C ASP A 22 -7.28 -11.74 7.75
N PHE A 23 -7.46 -10.79 6.84
CA PHE A 23 -8.24 -9.59 7.10
C PHE A 23 -9.70 -10.05 7.20
N ASP A 24 -10.15 -10.33 8.41
CA ASP A 24 -11.56 -10.31 8.76
C ASP A 24 -12.06 -8.87 8.58
N LEU A 25 -12.35 -8.53 7.32
CA LEU A 25 -13.20 -7.39 7.04
C LEU A 25 -14.62 -7.81 7.45
N PRO A 26 -15.37 -6.94 8.15
CA PRO A 26 -16.79 -7.22 8.43
C PRO A 26 -17.48 -7.60 7.12
N GLU A 27 -18.24 -8.70 7.13
CA GLU A 27 -19.02 -9.14 5.97
C GLU A 27 -19.85 -7.97 5.45
N MET A 28 -19.66 -7.66 4.16
CA MET A 28 -20.50 -6.68 3.47
C MET A 28 -21.94 -7.20 3.45
N PRO A 29 -22.95 -6.37 3.68
CA PRO A 29 -24.33 -6.77 3.53
C PRO A 29 -24.53 -7.27 2.08
N LYS A 30 -25.03 -8.49 1.94
CA LYS A 30 -25.31 -9.13 0.65
C LYS A 30 -26.21 -8.22 -0.16
N ALA A 31 -25.78 -7.88 -1.37
CA ALA A 31 -26.59 -7.15 -2.33
C ALA A 31 -27.92 -7.86 -2.55
N ALA A 32 -29.01 -7.10 -2.61
CA ALA A 32 -30.35 -7.63 -2.89
C ALA A 32 -30.36 -8.39 -4.24
N PRO A 33 -31.07 -9.52 -4.34
CA PRO A 33 -31.08 -10.34 -5.56
C PRO A 33 -31.68 -9.56 -6.73
N LYS A 34 -30.97 -9.57 -7.87
CA LYS A 34 -31.52 -9.06 -9.14
C LYS A 34 -32.70 -9.92 -9.58
N PRO A 35 -33.71 -9.35 -10.27
CA PRO A 35 -34.83 -10.11 -10.80
C PRO A 35 -34.35 -11.19 -11.76
N VAL A 36 -34.92 -12.38 -11.63
CA VAL A 36 -34.68 -13.56 -12.46
C VAL A 36 -35.30 -13.33 -13.81
N GLU A 37 -34.53 -13.26 -14.89
CA GLU A 37 -34.98 -13.41 -16.24
C GLU A 37 -35.04 -14.92 -16.60
N THR A 38 -36.17 -15.36 -17.11
CA THR A 38 -36.44 -16.73 -17.52
C THR A 38 -35.67 -17.11 -18.76
N PRO A 39 -35.18 -18.37 -18.88
CA PRO A 39 -34.41 -18.83 -20.05
C PRO A 39 -35.29 -19.10 -21.23
N LYS A 40 -34.86 -18.72 -22.44
CA LYS A 40 -35.35 -19.23 -23.70
C LYS A 40 -34.54 -20.45 -24.13
N GLU A 41 -35.30 -21.49 -24.54
CA GLU A 41 -34.83 -22.81 -24.96
C GLU A 41 -33.88 -22.80 -26.17
N GLU A 42 -32.91 -23.73 -26.11
CA GLU A 42 -32.05 -24.17 -27.20
C GLU A 42 -32.77 -25.05 -28.26
N PRO A 43 -32.11 -25.31 -29.39
CA PRO A 43 -32.04 -26.71 -29.82
C PRO A 43 -30.60 -27.23 -30.04
N ALA A 44 -30.45 -28.48 -29.63
CA ALA A 44 -29.24 -29.31 -29.70
C ALA A 44 -28.90 -29.82 -31.08
N THR A 45 -27.61 -30.07 -31.35
CA THR A 45 -27.03 -31.23 -32.08
C THR A 45 -25.53 -31.18 -31.97
N SER A 46 -24.86 -32.13 -31.54
CA SER A 46 -24.47 -33.52 -31.78
C SER A 46 -22.98 -33.66 -32.14
N ALA A 47 -22.32 -34.48 -31.33
CA ALA A 47 -21.24 -35.43 -31.63
C ALA A 47 -19.79 -34.99 -31.90
N ALA A 48 -18.91 -35.51 -31.03
CA ALA A 48 -17.46 -35.72 -31.18
C ALA A 48 -17.18 -36.83 -32.25
N PRO A 49 -15.92 -37.18 -32.62
CA PRO A 49 -14.88 -37.66 -31.70
C PRO A 49 -13.40 -37.30 -32.02
N ALA A 50 -12.54 -37.76 -31.12
CA ALA A 50 -11.10 -37.69 -31.01
C ALA A 50 -10.23 -38.10 -32.21
N ALA A 51 -8.99 -37.54 -32.25
CA ALA A 51 -7.78 -38.31 -32.59
C ALA A 51 -6.49 -37.59 -32.13
N ASN A 52 -5.65 -38.38 -31.49
CA ASN A 52 -4.25 -38.15 -31.11
C ASN A 52 -3.34 -37.74 -32.27
N ALA A 53 -2.39 -36.83 -32.00
CA ALA A 53 -1.06 -36.93 -32.60
C ALA A 53 -0.02 -36.21 -31.74
N ALA A 54 0.89 -37.01 -31.17
CA ALA A 54 2.11 -36.55 -30.56
C ALA A 54 3.07 -36.02 -31.64
N ALA A 55 3.64 -34.82 -31.45
CA ALA A 55 4.76 -34.35 -32.24
C ALA A 55 5.90 -34.00 -31.26
N ARG A 56 7.01 -34.71 -31.44
CA ARG A 56 8.33 -34.51 -30.82
C ARG A 56 8.86 -33.13 -31.19
N VAL A 57 9.36 -32.41 -30.21
CA VAL A 57 10.14 -31.17 -30.40
C VAL A 57 11.60 -31.54 -30.56
N ALA A 58 12.23 -31.10 -31.64
CA ALA A 58 13.65 -31.13 -31.92
C ALA A 58 14.34 -29.88 -31.34
N PRO A 59 15.66 -29.90 -31.08
CA PRO A 59 16.32 -28.88 -30.26
C PRO A 59 16.75 -27.63 -31.05
N ALA A 60 16.79 -26.53 -30.32
CA ALA A 60 17.55 -25.30 -30.42
C ALA A 60 18.15 -24.90 -31.77
N ALA A 61 17.73 -23.77 -32.28
CA ALA A 61 18.47 -22.91 -33.17
C ALA A 61 18.95 -21.65 -32.40
N SER A 62 20.19 -21.29 -32.70
CA SER A 62 21.08 -20.29 -32.16
C SER A 62 20.49 -18.89 -32.03
N ALA A 63 20.95 -18.19 -30.99
CA ALA A 63 20.81 -16.77 -30.75
C ALA A 63 21.29 -15.92 -31.93
N GLU A 64 20.43 -15.02 -32.41
CA GLU A 64 20.84 -13.80 -33.11
C GLU A 64 19.81 -12.69 -32.82
N ASP A 65 20.35 -11.55 -32.36
CA ASP A 65 19.78 -10.19 -32.33
C ASP A 65 18.35 -9.98 -31.74
N GLU A 66 18.25 -9.96 -30.44
CA GLU A 66 17.16 -9.19 -29.78
C GLU A 66 17.68 -7.80 -29.36
N ALA A 67 17.13 -6.78 -30.04
CA ALA A 67 17.28 -5.36 -29.70
C ALA A 67 16.82 -5.07 -28.26
N PRO A 68 17.36 -4.02 -27.61
CA PRO A 68 16.97 -3.66 -26.25
C PRO A 68 15.46 -3.41 -26.16
N LEU A 69 14.81 -4.04 -25.17
CA LEU A 69 13.38 -3.88 -24.89
C LEU A 69 13.09 -2.42 -24.53
N ASN A 70 12.79 -1.62 -25.55
CA ASN A 70 12.29 -0.27 -25.42
C ASN A 70 10.79 -0.36 -25.12
N PHE A 71 10.35 0.25 -24.03
CA PHE A 71 8.93 0.47 -23.77
C PHE A 71 8.44 1.57 -24.73
N ALA A 72 8.05 1.18 -25.95
CA ALA A 72 7.33 2.08 -26.85
C ALA A 72 5.97 2.45 -26.24
N PRO A 73 5.51 3.70 -26.42
CA PRO A 73 4.15 4.09 -26.04
C PRO A 73 3.16 3.22 -26.80
N ILE A 74 2.12 2.74 -26.11
CA ILE A 74 0.98 2.08 -26.76
C ILE A 74 0.26 3.17 -27.54
N GLU A 75 0.30 3.12 -28.88
CA GLU A 75 -0.47 4.00 -29.75
C GLU A 75 -1.96 3.77 -29.51
N ALA A 76 -2.64 4.86 -29.17
CA ALA A 76 -4.08 4.91 -29.10
C ALA A 76 -4.64 4.79 -30.53
N THR A 77 -5.32 3.70 -30.83
CA THR A 77 -6.04 3.53 -32.08
C THR A 77 -7.23 4.49 -32.10
N THR A 78 -7.08 5.60 -32.80
CA THR A 78 -8.18 6.52 -33.10
C THR A 78 -9.09 5.91 -34.18
N VAL A 79 -10.31 5.58 -33.80
CA VAL A 79 -11.39 5.31 -34.76
C VAL A 79 -11.88 6.65 -35.28
N SER A 80 -11.56 6.97 -36.53
CA SER A 80 -12.05 8.13 -37.27
C SER A 80 -13.49 7.87 -37.73
N ASN A 81 -14.43 8.68 -37.26
CA ASN A 81 -15.70 8.88 -37.93
C ASN A 81 -15.73 10.26 -38.55
N ASN A 82 -15.69 10.25 -39.87
CA ASN A 82 -15.81 11.40 -40.75
C ASN A 82 -17.30 11.75 -40.94
N ALA A 83 -17.67 13.01 -40.76
CA ALA A 83 -18.62 13.71 -41.60
C ALA A 83 -18.88 15.18 -41.17
N GLY A 84 -18.72 16.09 -42.10
CA GLY A 84 -19.57 17.29 -42.20
C GLY A 84 -18.94 18.65 -41.85
N THR A 85 -18.39 19.27 -42.88
CA THR A 85 -18.23 20.71 -43.24
C THR A 85 -19.01 21.79 -42.46
N GLY A 86 -18.33 22.89 -42.11
CA GLY A 86 -18.97 24.20 -41.76
C GLY A 86 -18.07 25.21 -41.08
N ASN A 87 -17.60 26.20 -41.85
CA ASN A 87 -16.92 27.47 -41.65
C ASN A 87 -16.79 28.09 -40.25
N ALA A 88 -15.56 28.46 -39.99
CA ALA A 88 -14.99 29.75 -39.47
C ALA A 88 -15.76 30.61 -38.46
N ALA A 89 -15.13 30.78 -37.29
CA ALA A 89 -14.87 32.11 -36.69
C ALA A 89 -13.88 31.94 -35.52
N THR A 90 -12.78 32.67 -35.59
CA THR A 90 -11.79 32.95 -34.58
C THR A 90 -12.40 33.52 -33.31
N ASN A 91 -12.18 32.93 -32.17
CA ASN A 91 -12.07 33.62 -30.90
C ASN A 91 -11.14 32.90 -29.95
N ASN A 92 -10.00 33.48 -29.71
CA ASN A 92 -9.08 33.18 -28.62
C ASN A 92 -9.78 33.49 -27.29
N THR A 93 -10.14 32.43 -26.55
CA THR A 93 -10.40 32.55 -25.12
C THR A 93 -9.67 31.42 -24.43
N SER A 94 -8.67 31.77 -23.64
CA SER A 94 -7.99 30.94 -22.69
C SER A 94 -9.01 30.22 -21.82
N ALA A 95 -9.16 28.90 -22.02
CA ALA A 95 -9.94 28.06 -21.13
C ALA A 95 -9.16 27.90 -19.82
N ALA A 96 -9.34 28.81 -18.89
CA ALA A 96 -9.18 28.53 -17.48
C ALA A 96 -10.28 27.54 -17.13
N SER A 97 -9.94 26.27 -16.91
CA SER A 97 -10.85 25.29 -16.35
C SER A 97 -11.23 25.83 -14.96
N SER A 98 -12.46 26.28 -14.80
CA SER A 98 -13.04 26.58 -13.51
C SER A 98 -12.98 25.34 -12.66
N ALA A 99 -12.18 25.37 -11.59
CA ALA A 99 -12.30 24.38 -10.51
C ALA A 99 -13.76 24.46 -10.05
N ALA A 100 -14.54 23.42 -10.35
CA ALA A 100 -15.85 23.27 -9.75
C ALA A 100 -15.62 23.21 -8.24
N ASP A 101 -16.19 24.18 -7.49
CA ASP A 101 -16.10 24.21 -6.04
C ASP A 101 -16.59 22.85 -5.51
N THR A 102 -15.67 22.02 -5.03
CA THR A 102 -16.02 20.73 -4.46
C THR A 102 -16.79 20.98 -3.17
N VAL A 103 -18.10 20.75 -3.20
CA VAL A 103 -18.96 20.96 -2.02
C VAL A 103 -18.63 19.89 -0.98
N ILE A 104 -18.10 20.32 0.17
CA ILE A 104 -17.82 19.46 1.31
C ILE A 104 -19.00 19.56 2.29
N HIS A 105 -19.79 18.50 2.38
CA HIS A 105 -20.95 18.43 3.29
C HIS A 105 -20.47 18.26 4.73
N LYS A 106 -21.04 19.04 5.66
CA LYS A 106 -20.75 18.92 7.09
C LYS A 106 -21.78 18.02 7.76
N GLN A 107 -21.30 17.07 8.56
CA GLN A 107 -22.17 16.22 9.36
C GLN A 107 -21.56 15.96 10.74
N LYS A 108 -22.39 15.55 11.71
CA LYS A 108 -21.93 15.19 13.04
C LYS A 108 -21.20 13.85 12.98
N ILE A 109 -20.05 13.75 13.67
CA ILE A 109 -19.35 12.48 13.78
C ILE A 109 -20.25 11.41 14.42
N PRO A 110 -20.38 10.20 13.84
CA PRO A 110 -21.09 9.08 14.46
C PRO A 110 -20.55 8.74 15.85
N ALA A 111 -21.42 8.38 16.79
CA ALA A 111 -21.04 8.16 18.19
C ALA A 111 -19.97 7.07 18.36
N ASN A 112 -20.05 5.99 17.58
CA ASN A 112 -19.06 4.90 17.57
C ASN A 112 -17.68 5.31 17.07
N LEU A 113 -17.58 6.41 16.32
CA LEU A 113 -16.32 6.97 15.78
C LEU A 113 -15.79 8.14 16.62
N ASN A 114 -16.61 8.68 17.54
CA ASN A 114 -16.21 9.78 18.42
C ASN A 114 -15.39 9.24 19.62
N ARG A 115 -14.31 8.56 19.32
CA ARG A 115 -13.36 8.00 20.28
C ARG A 115 -11.92 8.07 19.75
N PRO A 116 -10.91 7.96 20.62
CA PRO A 116 -9.52 7.81 20.18
C PRO A 116 -9.33 6.55 19.33
N VAL A 117 -8.46 6.61 18.32
CA VAL A 117 -7.93 5.44 17.62
C VAL A 117 -6.98 4.68 18.55
N ARG A 118 -7.02 3.36 18.50
CA ARG A 118 -6.11 2.46 19.23
C ARG A 118 -5.09 1.90 18.24
N VAL A 119 -3.84 2.30 18.40
CA VAL A 119 -2.75 1.92 17.50
C VAL A 119 -1.84 0.92 18.19
N GLY A 120 -1.70 -0.29 17.65
CA GLY A 120 -0.72 -1.28 18.09
C GLY A 120 0.69 -0.83 17.68
N ILE A 121 1.37 -0.09 18.56
CA ILE A 121 2.68 0.51 18.26
C ILE A 121 3.84 -0.47 18.43
N TYR A 122 3.70 -1.44 19.31
CA TYR A 122 4.63 -2.54 19.50
C TYR A 122 3.83 -3.81 19.80
N VAL A 123 3.96 -4.81 18.95
CA VAL A 123 3.24 -6.09 19.04
C VAL A 123 4.26 -7.22 19.08
N ASP A 124 4.10 -8.11 20.08
CA ASP A 124 4.97 -9.28 20.30
C ASP A 124 6.45 -8.92 20.65
N GLU A 125 6.67 -7.75 21.31
CA GLU A 125 8.01 -7.33 21.78
C GLU A 125 8.43 -8.07 23.05
N LYS A 126 9.72 -8.34 23.20
CA LYS A 126 10.29 -8.99 24.38
C LYS A 126 10.48 -8.03 25.55
N GLU A 127 10.87 -6.80 25.24
CA GLU A 127 11.11 -5.74 26.21
C GLU A 127 10.78 -4.38 25.63
N LEU A 128 10.41 -3.44 26.48
CA LEU A 128 10.16 -2.04 26.13
C LEU A 128 10.79 -1.12 27.16
N TYR A 129 11.35 -0.04 26.68
CA TYR A 129 11.84 1.09 27.45
C TYR A 129 10.88 2.26 27.31
N VAL A 130 10.52 2.91 28.43
CA VAL A 130 9.58 4.04 28.44
C VAL A 130 10.19 5.19 29.20
N LYS A 131 10.08 6.42 28.66
CA LYS A 131 10.38 7.65 29.38
C LYS A 131 9.13 8.50 29.50
N HIS A 132 8.71 8.76 30.74
CA HIS A 132 7.46 9.46 31.03
C HIS A 132 7.59 10.30 32.31
N GLY A 133 7.22 11.60 32.25
CA GLY A 133 7.26 12.50 33.39
C GLY A 133 8.66 12.67 34.05
N GLY A 134 9.73 12.47 33.28
CA GLY A 134 11.10 12.48 33.80
C GLY A 134 11.64 11.13 34.28
N ASP A 135 10.77 10.16 34.51
CA ASP A 135 11.13 8.80 34.92
C ASP A 135 11.40 7.88 33.71
N GLU A 136 12.31 6.93 33.91
CA GLU A 136 12.59 5.85 32.96
C GLU A 136 12.10 4.50 33.49
N TYR A 137 11.48 3.72 32.61
CA TYR A 137 10.96 2.39 32.93
C TYR A 137 11.56 1.36 31.97
N HIS A 138 11.82 0.17 32.51
CA HIS A 138 12.11 -1.04 31.71
C HIS A 138 11.01 -2.07 31.98
N ILE A 139 10.39 -2.57 30.94
CA ILE A 139 9.21 -3.43 31.01
C ILE A 139 9.45 -4.71 30.21
N THR A 140 9.21 -5.84 30.86
CA THR A 140 9.24 -7.18 30.25
C THR A 140 7.98 -7.95 30.64
N ALA A 141 7.72 -9.09 30.02
CA ALA A 141 6.63 -10.00 30.41
C ALA A 141 7.14 -11.38 30.81
N ALA A 142 6.55 -11.94 31.86
CA ALA A 142 6.81 -13.31 32.31
C ALA A 142 5.56 -13.88 32.98
N GLY A 143 5.17 -15.10 32.55
CA GLY A 143 4.02 -15.82 33.12
C GLY A 143 2.70 -15.03 33.01
N GLY A 144 2.49 -14.34 31.90
CA GLY A 144 1.27 -13.55 31.64
C GLY A 144 1.14 -12.27 32.50
N LYS A 145 2.23 -11.82 33.10
CA LYS A 145 2.27 -10.57 33.89
C LYS A 145 3.44 -9.70 33.45
N LEU A 146 3.33 -8.37 33.64
CA LEU A 146 4.40 -7.43 33.40
C LEU A 146 5.38 -7.41 34.59
N LYS A 147 6.66 -7.26 34.27
CA LYS A 147 7.73 -6.90 35.21
C LYS A 147 8.17 -5.49 34.87
N VAL A 148 7.91 -4.54 35.74
CA VAL A 148 8.12 -3.09 35.53
C VAL A 148 9.16 -2.59 36.50
N ALA A 149 10.34 -2.20 36.01
CA ALA A 149 11.39 -1.54 36.81
C ALA A 149 11.37 -0.02 36.51
N LYS A 150 11.33 0.82 37.54
CA LYS A 150 11.48 2.26 37.46
C LYS A 150 12.92 2.64 37.82
N GLY A 151 13.68 3.20 36.90
CA GLY A 151 15.09 3.51 37.05
C GLY A 151 15.93 2.28 37.46
N LYS A 152 16.54 2.33 38.65
CA LYS A 152 17.32 1.21 39.23
C LYS A 152 16.50 0.37 40.23
N SER A 153 15.22 0.62 40.41
CA SER A 153 14.39 -0.08 41.40
C SER A 153 14.21 -1.55 41.05
N ARG A 154 13.90 -2.36 42.10
CA ARG A 154 13.47 -3.77 41.88
C ARG A 154 12.18 -3.77 41.07
N PRO A 155 12.05 -4.68 40.03
CA PRO A 155 10.83 -4.75 39.24
C PRO A 155 9.59 -5.10 40.07
N GLU A 156 8.53 -4.34 39.91
CA GLU A 156 7.18 -4.68 40.37
C GLU A 156 6.48 -5.62 39.38
N THR A 157 5.54 -6.42 39.86
CA THR A 157 4.75 -7.33 39.02
C THR A 157 3.33 -6.82 38.93
N VAL A 158 2.85 -6.47 37.71
CA VAL A 158 1.52 -5.93 37.50
C VAL A 158 0.84 -6.59 36.30
N ALA A 159 -0.48 -6.52 36.20
CA ALA A 159 -1.25 -7.06 35.09
C ALA A 159 -1.21 -6.12 33.87
N VAL A 160 -1.12 -4.82 34.08
CA VAL A 160 -1.15 -3.78 33.05
C VAL A 160 -0.37 -2.57 33.51
N LYS A 161 0.25 -1.86 32.57
CA LYS A 161 0.86 -0.54 32.84
C LYS A 161 0.34 0.49 31.85
N THR A 162 -0.14 1.60 32.37
CA THR A 162 -0.67 2.71 31.56
C THR A 162 0.13 3.97 31.84
N PHE A 163 0.45 4.70 30.80
CA PHE A 163 1.10 6.01 30.83
C PHE A 163 0.15 7.01 30.17
N THR A 164 -0.54 7.81 30.98
CA THR A 164 -1.43 8.85 30.50
C THR A 164 -0.63 10.12 30.30
N GLN A 165 -0.68 10.71 29.13
CA GLN A 165 0.11 11.88 28.79
C GLN A 165 -0.10 13.02 29.80
N SER A 166 0.99 13.46 30.39
CA SER A 166 1.11 14.74 31.07
C SER A 166 2.22 15.52 30.37
N GLY A 167 1.89 16.60 29.67
CA GLY A 167 2.84 17.34 28.84
C GLY A 167 2.81 16.92 27.35
N ARG A 168 3.97 16.95 26.67
CA ARG A 168 4.01 16.83 25.20
C ARG A 168 3.79 15.41 24.69
N CYS A 169 4.42 14.40 25.28
CA CYS A 169 4.36 13.00 24.83
C CYS A 169 5.05 12.03 25.80
N THR A 170 4.82 10.74 25.58
CA THR A 170 5.56 9.63 26.19
C THR A 170 6.52 9.04 25.17
N SER A 171 7.77 8.82 25.54
CA SER A 171 8.73 8.09 24.70
C SER A 171 8.66 6.59 25.02
N ILE A 172 8.61 5.73 24.01
CA ILE A 172 8.62 4.28 24.15
C ILE A 172 9.35 3.64 22.97
N ALA A 173 10.18 2.63 23.22
CA ALA A 173 10.94 1.92 22.19
C ALA A 173 11.42 0.55 22.69
N PRO A 174 11.73 -0.41 21.77
CA PRO A 174 12.31 -1.72 22.14
C PRO A 174 13.77 -1.61 22.64
N SER A 175 14.42 -0.48 22.50
CA SER A 175 15.77 -0.26 23.02
C SER A 175 15.96 1.16 23.54
N LYS A 176 16.87 1.35 24.51
CA LYS A 176 17.22 2.68 25.05
C LYS A 176 17.76 3.63 23.98
N LYS A 177 18.49 3.11 22.97
CA LYS A 177 19.03 3.93 21.88
C LYS A 177 17.92 4.54 21.02
N GLN A 178 16.83 3.81 20.78
CA GLN A 178 15.68 4.27 19.98
C GLN A 178 14.75 5.17 20.79
N LEU A 179 14.77 5.12 22.11
CA LEU A 179 13.90 5.88 23.00
C LEU A 179 13.97 7.40 22.74
N ALA A 180 15.16 7.92 22.45
CA ALA A 180 15.38 9.34 22.17
C ALA A 180 14.66 9.83 20.90
N TYR A 181 14.29 8.92 20.01
CA TYR A 181 13.66 9.20 18.73
C TYR A 181 12.16 8.87 18.70
N SER A 182 11.53 8.74 19.86
CA SER A 182 10.11 8.44 19.96
C SER A 182 9.37 9.47 20.83
N CYS A 183 8.15 9.83 20.40
CA CYS A 183 7.31 10.82 21.09
C CYS A 183 5.84 10.54 20.72
N TYR A 184 5.15 9.76 21.56
CA TYR A 184 3.77 9.37 21.31
C TYR A 184 2.80 10.21 22.16
N PRO A 185 1.84 10.93 21.57
CA PRO A 185 0.81 11.67 22.28
C PRO A 185 -0.26 10.73 22.82
N GLY A 186 -1.11 11.23 23.73
CA GLY A 186 -2.23 10.47 24.27
C GLY A 186 -1.84 9.45 25.35
N GLU A 187 -2.54 8.33 25.41
CA GLU A 187 -2.34 7.27 26.39
C GLU A 187 -1.56 6.10 25.77
N ILE A 188 -0.58 5.56 26.48
CA ILE A 188 0.08 4.29 26.13
C ILE A 188 -0.32 3.24 27.17
N LYS A 189 -0.96 2.16 26.71
CA LYS A 189 -1.30 0.99 27.52
C LYS A 189 -0.44 -0.18 27.12
N ILE A 190 0.26 -0.78 28.09
CA ILE A 190 1.09 -1.98 27.89
C ILE A 190 0.46 -3.14 28.62
N THR A 191 0.27 -4.25 27.91
CA THR A 191 -0.27 -5.51 28.43
C THR A 191 0.63 -6.68 28.07
N PRO A 192 0.67 -7.74 28.89
CA PRO A 192 1.37 -8.96 28.52
C PRO A 192 0.57 -9.75 27.48
N LYS A 193 1.27 -10.38 26.54
CA LYS A 193 0.74 -11.35 25.59
C LYS A 193 1.60 -12.63 25.70
N GLY A 194 1.27 -13.49 26.66
CA GLY A 194 2.16 -14.56 27.08
C GLY A 194 3.46 -14.04 27.71
N ASN A 195 4.59 -14.33 27.09
CA ASN A 195 5.92 -13.81 27.48
C ASN A 195 6.38 -12.62 26.62
N ALA A 196 5.50 -12.09 25.78
CA ALA A 196 5.73 -10.89 24.99
C ALA A 196 4.87 -9.72 25.46
N LEU A 197 5.08 -8.54 24.90
CA LEU A 197 4.41 -7.30 25.22
C LEU A 197 3.57 -6.82 24.04
N LEU A 198 2.40 -6.29 24.36
CA LEU A 198 1.59 -5.48 23.47
C LEU A 198 1.53 -4.06 24.04
N ALA A 199 1.99 -3.08 23.26
CA ALA A 199 1.84 -1.66 23.56
C ALA A 199 0.87 -1.01 22.58
N VAL A 200 -0.21 -0.44 23.11
CA VAL A 200 -1.25 0.25 22.36
C VAL A 200 -1.24 1.73 22.68
N ASN A 201 -1.15 2.59 21.68
CA ASN A 201 -1.31 4.02 21.82
C ASN A 201 -2.78 4.41 21.53
N LYS A 202 -3.50 4.93 22.53
CA LYS A 202 -4.81 5.56 22.37
C LYS A 202 -4.61 7.04 22.13
N VAL A 203 -4.99 7.51 20.96
CA VAL A 203 -4.70 8.89 20.53
C VAL A 203 -5.85 9.46 19.71
N ASP A 204 -6.08 10.76 19.82
CA ASP A 204 -7.00 11.46 18.91
C ASP A 204 -6.58 11.30 17.47
N VAL A 205 -7.54 11.13 16.55
CA VAL A 205 -7.25 10.85 15.12
C VAL A 205 -6.39 11.96 14.49
N GLU A 206 -6.67 13.23 14.80
CA GLU A 206 -5.88 14.34 14.24
C GLU A 206 -4.44 14.35 14.81
N GLN A 207 -4.26 13.99 16.07
CA GLN A 207 -2.92 13.82 16.66
C GLN A 207 -2.18 12.60 16.07
N TYR A 208 -2.90 11.52 15.79
CA TYR A 208 -2.39 10.33 15.12
C TYR A 208 -1.84 10.68 13.73
N LEU A 209 -2.61 11.43 12.94
CA LEU A 209 -2.23 11.82 11.57
C LEU A 209 -0.94 12.66 11.53
N ARG A 210 -0.67 13.49 12.55
CA ARG A 210 0.58 14.22 12.67
C ARG A 210 1.81 13.31 12.72
N GLY A 211 1.63 12.08 13.23
CA GLY A 211 2.67 11.05 13.28
C GLY A 211 2.66 10.08 12.10
N VAL A 212 1.65 10.14 11.23
CA VAL A 212 1.51 9.31 10.02
C VAL A 212 2.04 10.05 8.78
N ILE A 213 1.56 11.28 8.53
CA ILE A 213 1.80 12.00 7.28
C ILE A 213 3.30 12.14 6.94
N PRO A 214 4.19 12.52 7.87
CA PRO A 214 5.61 12.66 7.55
C PRO A 214 6.31 11.36 7.16
N TYR A 215 5.76 10.21 7.59
CA TYR A 215 6.34 8.90 7.30
C TYR A 215 5.74 8.25 6.06
N GLU A 216 4.51 8.58 5.70
CA GLU A 216 3.84 8.05 4.51
C GLU A 216 4.24 8.78 3.23
N ILE A 217 4.06 10.10 3.17
CA ILE A 217 4.33 10.87 1.96
C ILE A 217 5.64 11.66 2.02
N GLY A 218 6.30 11.68 3.20
CA GLY A 218 7.54 12.39 3.44
C GLY A 218 7.35 13.86 3.81
N LYS A 219 8.47 14.55 4.01
CA LYS A 219 8.52 15.98 4.29
C LYS A 219 8.60 16.73 2.97
N LEU A 220 7.53 17.43 2.62
CA LEU A 220 7.42 18.22 1.39
C LEU A 220 7.60 19.71 1.69
N ASP A 221 7.86 20.49 0.66
CA ASP A 221 7.83 21.96 0.69
C ASP A 221 6.40 22.50 0.45
N SER A 222 6.22 23.81 0.53
CA SER A 222 4.92 24.45 0.39
C SER A 222 4.32 24.35 -1.02
N SER A 223 5.13 24.13 -2.06
CA SER A 223 4.62 23.94 -3.43
C SER A 223 3.85 22.65 -3.61
N ARG A 224 4.01 21.71 -2.68
CA ARG A 224 3.33 20.40 -2.64
C ARG A 224 2.37 20.28 -1.47
N PHE A 225 1.85 21.41 -0.96
CA PHE A 225 0.99 21.42 0.23
C PHE A 225 -0.28 20.58 0.04
N SER A 226 -0.94 20.67 -1.13
CA SER A 226 -2.13 19.86 -1.45
C SER A 226 -1.86 18.35 -1.43
N ALA A 227 -0.60 17.91 -1.61
CA ALA A 227 -0.22 16.50 -1.45
C ALA A 227 -0.30 16.05 0.02
N LEU A 228 0.13 16.90 0.95
CA LEU A 228 0.01 16.64 2.39
C LEU A 228 -1.46 16.61 2.81
N GLU A 229 -2.30 17.50 2.26
CA GLU A 229 -3.74 17.53 2.52
C GLU A 229 -4.43 16.26 1.99
N ALA A 230 -4.16 15.87 0.75
CA ALA A 230 -4.69 14.63 0.15
C ALA A 230 -4.31 13.39 0.97
N GLN A 231 -3.03 13.30 1.38
CA GLN A 231 -2.57 12.19 2.24
C GLN A 231 -3.26 12.22 3.61
N ALA A 232 -3.48 13.40 4.19
CA ALA A 232 -4.17 13.52 5.48
C ALA A 232 -5.62 13.03 5.40
N VAL A 233 -6.35 13.40 4.34
CA VAL A 233 -7.73 12.93 4.11
C VAL A 233 -7.76 11.41 3.85
N ALA A 234 -6.86 10.89 3.03
CA ALA A 234 -6.76 9.45 2.75
C ALA A 234 -6.45 8.65 4.02
N ALA A 235 -5.44 9.07 4.79
CA ALA A 235 -5.05 8.39 6.02
C ALA A 235 -6.14 8.46 7.12
N ARG A 236 -6.87 9.58 7.22
CA ARG A 236 -8.01 9.74 8.13
C ARG A 236 -9.15 8.79 7.76
N THR A 237 -9.48 8.73 6.48
CA THR A 237 -10.54 7.84 5.95
C THR A 237 -10.18 6.38 6.23
N TYR A 238 -8.94 5.99 5.95
CA TYR A 238 -8.42 4.65 6.25
C TYR A 238 -8.56 4.32 7.74
N ALA A 239 -8.13 5.23 8.62
CA ALA A 239 -8.21 5.01 10.05
C ALA A 239 -9.66 4.80 10.53
N TYR A 240 -10.61 5.63 10.11
CA TYR A 240 -12.03 5.48 10.50
C TYR A 240 -12.65 4.19 9.94
N LYS A 241 -12.30 3.79 8.70
CA LYS A 241 -12.77 2.52 8.10
C LYS A 241 -12.34 1.30 8.92
N HIS A 242 -11.17 1.39 9.58
CA HIS A 242 -10.59 0.29 10.35
C HIS A 242 -10.88 0.35 11.87
N PHE A 243 -11.70 1.30 12.34
CA PHE A 243 -12.11 1.32 13.75
C PHE A 243 -12.84 0.03 14.12
N GLY A 244 -12.35 -0.67 15.17
CA GLY A 244 -12.90 -1.93 15.65
C GLY A 244 -12.48 -3.18 14.85
N SER A 245 -11.79 -3.03 13.71
CA SER A 245 -11.44 -4.19 12.86
C SER A 245 -10.58 -5.24 13.55
N ARG A 246 -9.85 -4.85 14.61
CA ARG A 246 -8.99 -5.77 15.39
C ARG A 246 -9.32 -5.71 16.88
N GLU A 247 -10.61 -5.68 17.22
CA GLU A 247 -11.10 -5.62 18.61
C GLU A 247 -10.53 -6.76 19.46
N ALA A 248 -10.52 -7.99 18.94
CA ALA A 248 -9.98 -9.17 19.60
C ALA A 248 -8.46 -9.06 19.89
N ALA A 249 -7.69 -8.33 19.06
CA ALA A 249 -6.29 -8.05 19.30
C ALA A 249 -6.05 -6.88 20.26
N GLY A 250 -7.11 -6.13 20.65
CA GLY A 250 -7.05 -5.03 21.60
C GLY A 250 -6.68 -3.67 21.00
N PHE A 251 -6.61 -3.52 19.68
CA PHE A 251 -6.32 -2.27 18.97
C PHE A 251 -7.12 -2.20 17.65
N ASP A 252 -7.03 -1.08 16.94
CA ASP A 252 -7.75 -0.87 15.67
C ASP A 252 -6.83 -1.09 14.46
N ILE A 253 -5.60 -0.55 14.49
CA ILE A 253 -4.64 -0.53 13.39
C ILE A 253 -3.21 -0.77 13.88
N TYR A 254 -2.36 -1.35 13.01
CA TYR A 254 -0.92 -1.46 13.24
C TYR A 254 -0.20 -0.15 12.94
N ALA A 255 0.94 0.08 13.59
CA ALA A 255 1.81 1.25 13.39
C ALA A 255 2.89 1.04 12.32
N ASP A 256 2.77 0.02 11.50
CA ASP A 256 3.74 -0.38 10.48
C ASP A 256 3.12 -0.53 9.09
N THR A 257 3.84 -1.14 8.17
CA THR A 257 3.43 -1.33 6.77
C THR A 257 2.23 -2.27 6.56
N LYS A 258 1.72 -2.89 7.63
CA LYS A 258 0.47 -3.67 7.57
C LYS A 258 -0.75 -2.76 7.45
N ASP A 259 -0.68 -1.55 8.02
CA ASP A 259 -1.72 -0.53 7.92
C ASP A 259 -1.11 0.83 7.53
N GLN A 260 -0.65 1.62 8.49
CA GLN A 260 -0.08 2.97 8.27
C GLN A 260 1.16 3.17 9.14
N VAL A 261 2.24 3.67 8.56
CA VAL A 261 3.48 3.91 9.31
C VAL A 261 3.29 5.07 10.28
N TYR A 262 3.18 4.73 11.56
CA TYR A 262 3.02 5.68 12.66
C TYR A 262 4.18 5.57 13.66
N LYS A 263 4.95 6.62 13.83
CA LYS A 263 6.11 6.66 14.75
C LYS A 263 6.05 7.82 15.75
N GLY A 264 4.82 8.25 16.09
CA GLY A 264 4.61 9.40 16.97
C GLY A 264 5.04 10.71 16.30
N LEU A 265 5.21 11.77 17.12
CA LEU A 265 5.34 13.15 16.64
C LEU A 265 6.76 13.60 16.26
N THR A 266 7.75 12.70 16.27
CA THR A 266 9.16 13.06 16.10
C THR A 266 9.48 13.71 14.76
N SER A 267 8.77 13.32 13.69
CA SER A 267 8.95 13.86 12.34
C SER A 267 7.89 14.89 11.93
N ALA A 268 6.94 15.22 12.82
CA ALA A 268 5.94 16.25 12.56
C ALA A 268 6.62 17.62 12.32
N THR A 269 6.13 18.35 11.32
CA THR A 269 6.57 19.70 10.96
C THR A 269 5.40 20.67 11.00
N SER A 270 5.65 21.97 11.03
CA SER A 270 4.59 22.97 10.96
C SER A 270 3.72 22.82 9.70
N LEU A 271 4.34 22.42 8.59
CA LEU A 271 3.64 22.24 7.31
C LEU A 271 2.73 21.02 7.31
N THR A 272 3.24 19.85 7.78
CA THR A 272 2.42 18.63 7.93
C THR A 272 1.29 18.83 8.94
N ASP A 273 1.56 19.52 10.04
CA ASP A 273 0.56 19.86 11.04
C ASP A 273 -0.53 20.82 10.48
N SER A 274 -0.14 21.76 9.61
CA SER A 274 -1.09 22.67 8.95
C SER A 274 -1.99 21.93 7.97
N ALA A 275 -1.47 20.97 7.20
CA ALA A 275 -2.27 20.14 6.31
C ALA A 275 -3.31 19.26 7.08
N VAL A 276 -2.89 18.67 8.19
CA VAL A 276 -3.81 17.91 9.06
C VAL A 276 -4.91 18.84 9.62
N ARG A 277 -4.55 20.02 10.12
CA ARG A 277 -5.54 20.99 10.67
C ARG A 277 -6.46 21.54 9.58
N GLY A 278 -5.93 21.90 8.41
CA GLY A 278 -6.72 22.44 7.28
C GLY A 278 -7.77 21.46 6.80
N THR A 279 -7.47 20.18 6.82
CA THR A 279 -8.38 19.10 6.41
C THR A 279 -9.07 18.39 7.58
N ALA A 280 -9.04 18.96 8.80
CA ALA A 280 -9.57 18.28 9.98
C ALA A 280 -11.03 17.83 9.79
N GLY A 281 -11.28 16.54 10.09
CA GLY A 281 -12.56 15.89 9.93
C GLY A 281 -12.98 15.56 8.50
N ILE A 282 -12.21 15.97 7.45
CA ILE A 282 -12.55 15.65 6.05
C ILE A 282 -12.20 14.18 5.77
N VAL A 283 -13.18 13.46 5.22
CA VAL A 283 -13.11 12.04 4.87
C VAL A 283 -13.70 11.76 3.48
N MET A 284 -13.38 10.63 2.92
CA MET A 284 -13.92 10.14 1.64
C MET A 284 -15.01 9.10 1.87
N MET A 285 -16.18 9.33 1.30
CA MET A 285 -17.34 8.44 1.37
C MET A 285 -17.74 7.96 -0.01
N TYR A 286 -18.29 6.76 -0.10
CA TYR A 286 -18.93 6.23 -1.29
C TYR A 286 -20.23 5.53 -0.86
N ASN A 287 -21.38 5.96 -1.42
CA ASN A 287 -22.71 5.47 -1.03
C ASN A 287 -22.98 5.51 0.49
N GLY A 288 -22.53 6.57 1.17
CA GLY A 288 -22.72 6.77 2.61
C GLY A 288 -21.77 5.96 3.52
N GLU A 289 -20.83 5.22 2.95
CA GLU A 289 -19.85 4.43 3.69
C GLU A 289 -18.42 4.97 3.49
N PHE A 290 -17.55 4.82 4.49
CA PHE A 290 -16.12 5.10 4.31
C PHE A 290 -15.54 4.19 3.24
N ILE A 291 -14.79 4.75 2.31
CA ILE A 291 -14.01 3.96 1.37
C ILE A 291 -12.83 3.27 2.07
N ILE A 292 -12.33 2.19 1.47
CA ILE A 292 -11.03 1.63 1.83
C ILE A 292 -9.97 2.44 1.08
N ALA A 293 -9.46 3.47 1.73
CA ALA A 293 -8.55 4.44 1.11
C ALA A 293 -7.12 3.89 1.00
N TYR A 294 -6.91 2.84 0.19
CA TYR A 294 -5.57 2.30 -0.09
C TYR A 294 -4.71 3.33 -0.83
N TYR A 295 -3.43 3.35 -0.51
CA TYR A 295 -2.43 4.14 -1.21
C TYR A 295 -1.09 3.40 -1.27
N HIS A 296 -0.27 3.78 -2.21
CA HIS A 296 1.03 3.16 -2.47
C HIS A 296 2.03 4.19 -2.98
N SER A 297 3.33 3.85 -2.97
CA SER A 297 4.37 4.80 -3.35
C SER A 297 4.29 5.24 -4.81
N THR A 298 4.37 4.30 -5.77
CA THR A 298 4.57 4.59 -7.20
C THR A 298 3.75 3.65 -8.06
N CYS A 299 2.77 4.17 -8.83
CA CYS A 299 1.90 3.34 -9.68
C CYS A 299 2.61 2.81 -10.95
N GLY A 300 3.66 3.50 -11.41
CA GLY A 300 4.31 3.18 -12.70
C GLY A 300 3.52 3.63 -13.92
N GLY A 301 2.60 4.60 -13.76
CA GLY A 301 1.78 5.17 -14.84
C GLY A 301 0.35 4.64 -14.92
N GLU A 302 0.00 3.63 -14.12
CA GLU A 302 -1.36 3.11 -14.02
C GLU A 302 -1.65 2.53 -12.64
N THR A 303 -2.81 2.84 -12.07
CA THR A 303 -3.31 2.26 -10.83
C THR A 303 -3.86 0.86 -11.06
N GLU A 304 -4.19 0.15 -10.00
CA GLU A 304 -4.68 -1.23 -10.04
C GLU A 304 -5.97 -1.38 -9.24
N THR A 305 -6.73 -2.46 -9.51
CA THR A 305 -7.91 -2.87 -8.75
C THR A 305 -7.56 -3.88 -7.65
N LEU A 306 -8.56 -4.31 -6.89
CA LEU A 306 -8.42 -5.36 -5.87
C LEU A 306 -8.15 -6.75 -6.47
N ALA A 307 -8.30 -6.91 -7.78
CA ALA A 307 -7.98 -8.16 -8.49
C ALA A 307 -6.52 -8.60 -8.27
N THR A 308 -5.60 -7.66 -8.00
CA THR A 308 -4.21 -7.99 -7.63
C THR A 308 -4.11 -8.87 -6.36
N TRP A 309 -5.14 -8.88 -5.51
CA TRP A 309 -5.25 -9.73 -4.33
C TRP A 309 -6.34 -10.81 -4.45
N GLY A 310 -6.89 -11.02 -5.67
CA GLY A 310 -7.95 -11.99 -5.90
C GLY A 310 -9.28 -11.62 -5.21
N ARG A 311 -9.55 -10.32 -5.05
CA ARG A 311 -10.77 -9.80 -4.43
C ARG A 311 -11.65 -9.11 -5.47
N ASP A 312 -12.96 -9.04 -5.18
CA ASP A 312 -13.90 -8.32 -6.01
C ASP A 312 -13.57 -6.82 -6.08
N ASP A 313 -13.73 -6.25 -7.28
CA ASP A 313 -13.44 -4.84 -7.53
C ASP A 313 -14.43 -3.92 -6.81
N LEU A 314 -13.92 -2.79 -6.35
CA LEU A 314 -14.73 -1.72 -5.77
C LEU A 314 -14.80 -0.54 -6.74
N PRO A 315 -15.98 0.09 -6.92
CA PRO A 315 -16.18 1.15 -7.92
C PRO A 315 -15.23 2.33 -7.79
N TYR A 316 -14.73 2.59 -6.59
CA TYR A 316 -13.80 3.68 -6.30
C TYR A 316 -12.31 3.24 -6.28
N LEU A 317 -11.98 1.97 -6.57
CA LEU A 317 -10.61 1.46 -6.71
C LEU A 317 -10.44 0.85 -8.11
N GLN A 318 -10.10 1.71 -9.08
CA GLN A 318 -10.06 1.33 -10.48
C GLN A 318 -8.62 1.26 -11.01
N SER A 319 -8.40 0.40 -12.00
CA SER A 319 -7.24 0.51 -12.89
C SER A 319 -7.45 1.71 -13.81
N LYS A 320 -6.59 2.71 -13.67
CA LYS A 320 -6.73 3.99 -14.34
C LYS A 320 -5.37 4.56 -14.70
N PRO A 321 -5.20 5.09 -15.93
CA PRO A 321 -3.98 5.80 -16.31
C PRO A 321 -3.71 7.00 -15.40
N ASP A 322 -2.46 7.10 -14.94
CA ASP A 322 -1.96 8.20 -14.12
C ASP A 322 -0.86 8.96 -14.89
N LEU A 323 -1.26 9.53 -16.03
CA LEU A 323 -0.41 10.16 -17.01
C LEU A 323 -0.64 11.67 -17.07
N ARG A 324 0.42 12.43 -17.36
CA ARG A 324 0.40 13.82 -17.75
C ARG A 324 -0.17 13.96 -19.17
N PRO A 325 -0.53 15.19 -19.60
CA PRO A 325 -1.01 15.42 -20.97
C PRO A 325 -0.01 15.02 -22.06
N ASP A 326 1.29 15.03 -21.76
CA ASP A 326 2.37 14.59 -22.65
C ASP A 326 2.59 13.07 -22.67
N GLY A 327 1.76 12.29 -21.97
CA GLY A 327 1.86 10.85 -21.85
C GLY A 327 2.85 10.34 -20.80
N THR A 328 3.61 11.22 -20.13
CA THR A 328 4.54 10.79 -19.08
C THR A 328 3.80 10.48 -17.77
N PRO A 329 4.18 9.43 -17.02
CA PRO A 329 3.59 9.15 -15.72
C PRO A 329 3.77 10.31 -14.73
N TRP A 330 2.71 10.66 -13.97
CA TRP A 330 2.84 11.63 -12.89
C TRP A 330 3.88 11.22 -11.85
N CYS A 331 4.12 9.94 -11.68
CA CYS A 331 5.12 9.39 -10.77
C CYS A 331 6.51 9.21 -11.39
N SER A 332 6.81 9.80 -12.54
CA SER A 332 8.09 9.64 -13.27
C SER A 332 9.33 10.09 -12.48
N GLU A 333 9.18 11.01 -11.53
CA GLU A 333 10.27 11.46 -10.63
C GLU A 333 10.66 10.41 -9.56
N SER A 334 9.91 9.31 -9.44
CA SER A 334 10.23 8.24 -8.50
C SER A 334 11.49 7.49 -8.94
N SER A 335 12.37 7.16 -7.99
CA SER A 335 13.49 6.23 -8.22
C SER A 335 13.02 4.82 -8.60
N TYR A 336 11.73 4.54 -8.42
CA TYR A 336 11.07 3.31 -8.82
C TYR A 336 10.17 3.50 -10.05
N SER A 337 10.31 4.62 -10.79
CA SER A 337 9.64 4.79 -12.10
C SER A 337 10.05 3.65 -13.05
N GLN A 338 11.32 3.24 -12.97
CA GLN A 338 11.86 2.02 -13.58
C GLN A 338 12.84 1.37 -12.61
N TRP A 339 12.95 0.04 -12.63
CA TRP A 339 13.89 -0.70 -11.81
C TRP A 339 14.30 -2.02 -12.48
N GLU A 340 15.49 -2.50 -12.16
CA GLU A 340 16.02 -3.79 -12.61
C GLU A 340 16.50 -4.61 -11.41
N ARG A 341 16.33 -5.94 -11.47
CA ARG A 341 16.89 -6.92 -10.53
C ARG A 341 17.43 -8.09 -11.33
N LYS A 342 18.61 -8.56 -10.94
CA LYS A 342 19.26 -9.74 -11.52
C LYS A 342 19.44 -10.82 -10.48
N PHE A 343 19.18 -12.06 -10.85
CA PHE A 343 19.30 -13.24 -10.01
C PHE A 343 19.99 -14.34 -10.79
N SER A 344 21.11 -14.87 -10.30
CA SER A 344 21.71 -16.05 -10.91
C SER A 344 20.79 -17.27 -10.77
N GLU A 345 20.97 -18.30 -11.59
CA GLU A 345 20.20 -19.56 -11.48
C GLU A 345 20.25 -20.14 -10.06
N LYS A 346 21.45 -20.24 -9.50
CA LYS A 346 21.65 -20.75 -8.13
C LYS A 346 20.90 -19.93 -7.09
N GLU A 347 20.92 -18.61 -7.23
CA GLU A 347 20.22 -17.71 -6.33
C GLU A 347 18.69 -17.85 -6.49
N THR A 348 18.20 -17.94 -7.72
CA THR A 348 16.76 -18.12 -8.01
C THR A 348 16.24 -19.40 -7.39
N VAL A 349 16.93 -20.54 -7.57
CA VAL A 349 16.57 -21.81 -6.93
C VAL A 349 16.52 -21.66 -5.41
N ALA A 350 17.53 -21.02 -4.81
CA ALA A 350 17.59 -20.84 -3.36
C ALA A 350 16.43 -19.99 -2.83
N LEU A 351 16.14 -18.84 -3.46
CA LEU A 351 15.07 -17.94 -3.09
C LEU A 351 13.69 -18.60 -3.25
N PHE A 352 13.45 -19.27 -4.38
CA PHE A 352 12.15 -19.89 -4.64
C PHE A 352 11.86 -21.04 -3.66
N LYS A 353 12.86 -21.85 -3.31
CA LYS A 353 12.72 -22.87 -2.25
C LYS A 353 12.43 -22.24 -0.89
N GLN A 354 13.15 -21.18 -0.54
CA GLN A 354 12.97 -20.44 0.71
C GLN A 354 11.55 -19.87 0.83
N ASN A 355 11.05 -19.28 -0.27
CA ASN A 355 9.79 -18.54 -0.30
C ASN A 355 8.57 -19.36 -0.76
N ALA A 356 8.78 -20.64 -1.14
CA ALA A 356 7.72 -21.49 -1.68
C ALA A 356 6.48 -21.57 -0.78
N LYS A 357 6.66 -21.67 0.54
CA LYS A 357 5.55 -21.72 1.51
C LYS A 357 4.78 -20.41 1.57
N GLU A 358 5.46 -19.25 1.49
CA GLU A 358 4.83 -17.92 1.53
C GLU A 358 3.92 -17.69 0.31
N VAL A 359 4.30 -18.25 -0.84
CA VAL A 359 3.49 -18.19 -2.06
C VAL A 359 2.53 -19.38 -2.22
N LYS A 360 2.38 -20.22 -1.18
CA LYS A 360 1.50 -21.39 -1.15
C LYS A 360 1.81 -22.44 -2.23
N SER A 361 3.08 -22.53 -2.68
CA SER A 361 3.51 -23.58 -3.62
C SER A 361 3.45 -24.96 -2.98
N LYS A 362 2.93 -25.96 -3.73
CA LYS A 362 3.00 -27.37 -3.36
C LYS A 362 4.37 -27.97 -3.63
N ILE A 363 5.16 -27.39 -4.53
CA ILE A 363 6.51 -27.79 -4.88
C ILE A 363 7.49 -26.92 -4.11
N THR A 364 8.15 -27.49 -3.11
CA THR A 364 9.03 -26.77 -2.18
C THR A 364 10.49 -27.23 -2.23
N ASN A 365 10.77 -28.32 -2.93
CA ASN A 365 12.11 -28.89 -3.03
C ASN A 365 12.40 -29.32 -4.48
N PHE A 366 13.27 -28.60 -5.16
CA PHE A 366 13.72 -28.80 -6.54
C PHE A 366 15.18 -28.33 -6.65
N SER A 367 15.90 -28.76 -7.67
CA SER A 367 17.31 -28.39 -7.89
C SER A 367 17.52 -27.43 -9.07
N GLU A 368 16.51 -27.27 -9.91
CA GLU A 368 16.58 -26.48 -11.13
C GLU A 368 15.27 -25.72 -11.35
N VAL A 369 15.35 -24.45 -11.80
CA VAL A 369 14.27 -23.67 -12.39
C VAL A 369 14.53 -23.62 -13.89
N ARG A 370 13.69 -24.29 -14.70
CA ARG A 370 13.85 -24.42 -16.15
C ARG A 370 13.29 -23.21 -16.89
N SER A 371 12.14 -22.73 -16.43
CA SER A 371 11.54 -21.53 -17.00
C SER A 371 10.71 -20.76 -15.99
N ILE A 372 10.55 -19.46 -16.25
CA ILE A 372 9.64 -18.57 -15.55
C ILE A 372 8.84 -17.83 -16.61
N SER A 373 7.54 -18.03 -16.65
CA SER A 373 6.64 -17.51 -17.69
C SER A 373 5.51 -16.69 -17.10
N ILE A 374 5.23 -15.53 -17.69
CA ILE A 374 4.05 -14.74 -17.37
C ILE A 374 2.89 -15.31 -18.18
N LEU A 375 1.93 -15.94 -17.52
CA LEU A 375 0.75 -16.53 -18.19
C LEU A 375 -0.35 -15.49 -18.38
N ASP A 376 -0.53 -14.59 -17.40
CA ASP A 376 -1.62 -13.63 -17.43
C ASP A 376 -1.25 -12.33 -16.71
N THR A 377 -1.86 -11.23 -17.15
CA THR A 377 -1.69 -9.90 -16.59
C THR A 377 -3.04 -9.24 -16.32
N LEU A 378 -3.08 -8.41 -15.30
CA LEU A 378 -4.20 -7.53 -15.03
C LEU A 378 -4.27 -6.39 -16.07
N LYS A 379 -5.38 -5.65 -16.09
CA LYS A 379 -5.62 -4.54 -17.03
C LYS A 379 -4.50 -3.50 -16.98
N SER A 380 -3.92 -3.22 -15.81
CA SER A 380 -2.79 -2.31 -15.63
C SER A 380 -1.47 -2.82 -16.26
N GLY A 381 -1.43 -4.09 -16.66
CA GLY A 381 -0.19 -4.78 -17.08
C GLY A 381 0.62 -5.38 -15.92
N ARG A 382 0.09 -5.33 -14.66
CA ARG A 382 0.69 -6.08 -13.55
C ARG A 382 0.44 -7.56 -13.72
N ILE A 383 1.41 -8.38 -13.29
CA ILE A 383 1.32 -9.83 -13.42
C ILE A 383 0.20 -10.34 -12.51
N LEU A 384 -0.74 -11.10 -13.13
CA LEU A 384 -1.75 -11.86 -12.41
C LEU A 384 -1.26 -13.27 -12.14
N THR A 385 -0.64 -13.94 -13.13
CA THR A 385 -0.18 -15.33 -12.97
C THR A 385 1.24 -15.48 -13.50
N LEU A 386 2.13 -15.94 -12.64
CA LEU A 386 3.50 -16.33 -12.95
C LEU A 386 3.60 -17.84 -12.82
N GLU A 387 4.10 -18.51 -13.85
CA GLU A 387 4.36 -19.94 -13.87
C GLU A 387 5.85 -20.22 -13.74
N VAL A 388 6.20 -21.21 -12.93
CA VAL A 388 7.58 -21.67 -12.73
C VAL A 388 7.65 -23.16 -13.04
N ASP A 389 8.45 -23.53 -14.03
CA ASP A 389 8.79 -24.91 -14.34
C ASP A 389 10.10 -25.30 -13.65
N THR A 390 10.09 -26.45 -12.98
CA THR A 390 11.23 -26.97 -12.23
C THR A 390 11.50 -28.43 -12.59
N ASP A 391 12.63 -28.99 -12.16
CA ASP A 391 12.94 -30.42 -12.28
C ASP A 391 11.96 -31.32 -11.49
N LYS A 392 11.05 -30.77 -10.70
CA LYS A 392 10.05 -31.49 -9.90
C LYS A 392 8.60 -31.18 -10.30
N GLY A 393 8.40 -30.44 -11.40
CA GLY A 393 7.11 -30.09 -11.92
C GLY A 393 6.88 -28.57 -11.96
N VAL A 394 5.65 -28.18 -12.35
CA VAL A 394 5.23 -26.81 -12.57
C VAL A 394 4.38 -26.31 -11.40
N PHE A 395 4.59 -25.07 -10.97
CA PHE A 395 3.71 -24.38 -10.03
C PHE A 395 3.43 -22.97 -10.48
N GLN A 396 2.31 -22.41 -10.01
CA GLN A 396 1.90 -21.05 -10.33
C GLN A 396 1.83 -20.21 -9.06
N VAL A 397 2.14 -18.91 -9.22
CA VAL A 397 2.01 -17.88 -8.19
C VAL A 397 1.11 -16.78 -8.75
N THR A 398 0.11 -16.35 -7.96
CA THR A 398 -0.89 -15.41 -8.45
C THR A 398 -0.88 -14.09 -7.68
N GLY A 399 -1.30 -13.02 -8.39
CA GLY A 399 -1.49 -11.69 -7.85
C GLY A 399 -0.22 -11.06 -7.29
N ASP A 400 -0.34 -10.26 -6.25
CA ASP A 400 0.80 -9.56 -5.64
C ASP A 400 1.85 -10.52 -5.03
N LYS A 401 1.50 -11.81 -4.80
CA LYS A 401 2.43 -12.82 -4.30
C LYS A 401 3.58 -13.14 -5.26
N VAL A 402 3.47 -12.82 -6.53
CA VAL A 402 4.60 -12.95 -7.49
C VAL A 402 5.84 -12.19 -7.02
N ARG A 403 5.67 -11.10 -6.27
CA ARG A 403 6.76 -10.31 -5.67
C ARG A 403 7.48 -11.07 -4.55
N TRP A 404 6.73 -11.88 -3.80
CA TRP A 404 7.20 -12.63 -2.63
C TRP A 404 8.08 -13.81 -3.02
N LEU A 405 7.86 -14.38 -4.21
CA LEU A 405 8.69 -15.47 -4.71
C LEU A 405 10.17 -15.07 -4.79
N PHE A 406 10.45 -13.81 -5.12
CA PHE A 406 11.79 -13.23 -5.21
C PHE A 406 12.26 -12.55 -3.91
N LYS A 407 11.61 -12.81 -2.77
CA LYS A 407 11.96 -12.17 -1.50
C LYS A 407 13.37 -12.53 -1.07
N LYS A 408 14.20 -11.50 -0.86
CA LYS A 408 15.60 -11.62 -0.43
C LYS A 408 15.85 -10.71 0.76
N ASN A 409 16.41 -11.24 1.85
CA ASN A 409 16.70 -10.48 3.08
C ASN A 409 15.49 -9.68 3.60
N GLY A 410 14.31 -10.29 3.59
CA GLY A 410 13.07 -9.65 4.03
C GLY A 410 12.44 -8.68 3.03
N THR A 411 13.09 -8.40 1.88
CA THR A 411 12.60 -7.44 0.87
C THR A 411 12.05 -8.18 -0.34
N ILE A 412 10.81 -7.87 -0.72
CA ILE A 412 10.13 -8.38 -1.91
C ILE A 412 10.45 -7.52 -3.13
N LEU A 413 10.06 -7.94 -4.35
CA LEU A 413 10.19 -7.08 -5.53
C LEU A 413 9.40 -5.77 -5.35
N PRO A 414 9.85 -4.67 -5.97
CA PRO A 414 9.21 -3.36 -5.81
C PRO A 414 7.72 -3.35 -6.19
N SER A 415 7.33 -4.03 -7.25
CA SER A 415 5.94 -4.16 -7.71
C SER A 415 5.74 -5.48 -8.45
N SER A 416 4.49 -5.82 -8.76
CA SER A 416 4.13 -6.89 -9.70
C SER A 416 4.08 -6.41 -11.15
N PHE A 417 4.46 -5.17 -11.43
CA PHE A 417 4.50 -4.57 -12.75
C PHE A 417 5.88 -4.73 -13.38
N PHE A 418 6.19 -5.91 -13.92
CA PHE A 418 7.50 -6.22 -14.49
C PHE A 418 7.42 -7.18 -15.67
N ARG A 419 8.53 -7.27 -16.40
CA ARG A 419 8.83 -8.34 -17.36
C ARG A 419 10.02 -9.12 -16.85
N ILE A 420 10.15 -10.37 -17.26
CA ILE A 420 11.23 -11.27 -16.89
C ILE A 420 11.85 -11.85 -18.15
N GLY A 421 13.16 -11.92 -18.18
CA GLY A 421 13.93 -12.56 -19.22
C GLY A 421 15.09 -13.35 -18.60
N TYR A 422 15.73 -14.16 -19.41
CA TYR A 422 16.92 -14.92 -19.06
C TYR A 422 18.10 -14.40 -19.86
N ASP A 423 19.21 -14.10 -19.21
CA ASP A 423 20.41 -13.53 -19.82
C ASP A 423 21.66 -13.89 -19.01
N GLU A 424 22.76 -14.24 -19.69
CA GLU A 424 24.08 -14.51 -19.08
C GLU A 424 24.07 -15.49 -17.88
N GLY A 425 23.23 -16.54 -17.93
CA GLY A 425 23.15 -17.56 -16.84
C GLY A 425 22.34 -17.11 -15.63
N GLY A 426 21.37 -16.20 -15.84
CA GLY A 426 20.49 -15.74 -14.79
C GLY A 426 19.21 -15.08 -15.26
N TRP A 427 18.35 -14.76 -14.32
CA TRP A 427 17.06 -14.11 -14.56
C TRP A 427 17.21 -12.59 -14.40
N VAL A 428 16.75 -11.84 -15.39
CA VAL A 428 16.71 -10.39 -15.38
C VAL A 428 15.26 -9.93 -15.31
N ILE A 429 14.93 -9.16 -14.28
CA ILE A 429 13.60 -8.62 -14.05
C ILE A 429 13.66 -7.12 -14.21
N ARG A 430 12.89 -6.58 -15.17
CA ARG A 430 12.74 -5.14 -15.41
C ARG A 430 11.30 -4.74 -15.13
N GLY A 431 11.13 -3.77 -14.26
CA GLY A 431 9.80 -3.35 -13.84
C GLY A 431 9.68 -1.86 -13.59
N LYS A 432 8.47 -1.44 -13.24
CA LYS A 432 8.12 -0.07 -12.88
C LYS A 432 7.14 -0.06 -11.71
N GLY A 433 7.17 1.01 -10.92
CA GLY A 433 6.32 1.16 -9.75
C GLY A 433 6.91 0.58 -8.47
N PHE A 434 6.32 0.99 -7.33
CA PHE A 434 6.65 0.52 -5.99
C PHE A 434 5.38 0.45 -5.13
N GLY A 435 5.04 -0.75 -4.66
CA GLY A 435 3.82 -1.08 -3.94
C GLY A 435 2.82 -1.85 -4.81
N HIS A 436 1.62 -2.04 -4.26
CA HIS A 436 0.55 -2.86 -4.84
C HIS A 436 -0.20 -2.20 -6.01
N GLY A 437 -0.10 -0.88 -6.17
CA GLY A 437 -0.76 -0.15 -7.26
C GLY A 437 -2.20 0.27 -7.00
N VAL A 438 -2.87 -0.24 -5.96
CA VAL A 438 -4.29 0.02 -5.69
C VAL A 438 -4.50 1.40 -5.06
N GLY A 439 -5.46 2.18 -5.56
CA GLY A 439 -5.83 3.50 -5.05
C GLY A 439 -4.78 4.60 -5.34
N MET A 440 -4.46 5.42 -4.34
CA MET A 440 -3.71 6.66 -4.53
C MET A 440 -2.19 6.45 -4.66
N CYS A 441 -1.60 6.97 -5.74
CA CYS A 441 -0.14 6.99 -5.97
C CYS A 441 0.51 8.19 -5.30
N GLN A 442 1.30 7.97 -4.23
CA GLN A 442 1.93 9.05 -3.44
C GLN A 442 2.88 9.93 -4.29
N MET A 443 3.67 9.33 -5.18
CA MET A 443 4.54 10.10 -6.08
C MET A 443 3.74 10.90 -7.13
N GLY A 444 2.62 10.32 -7.62
CA GLY A 444 1.69 11.03 -8.49
C GLY A 444 1.02 12.22 -7.79
N VAL A 445 0.56 12.03 -6.56
CA VAL A 445 -0.01 13.09 -5.71
C VAL A 445 0.96 14.27 -5.54
N ARG A 446 2.24 13.98 -5.24
CA ARG A 446 3.28 15.01 -5.11
C ARG A 446 3.47 15.84 -6.39
N ALA A 447 3.49 15.18 -7.53
CA ALA A 447 3.66 15.81 -8.83
C ALA A 447 2.41 16.60 -9.25
N ARG A 448 1.20 16.10 -8.98
CA ARG A 448 -0.07 16.78 -9.24
C ARG A 448 -0.21 18.05 -8.39
N ALA A 449 0.14 17.98 -7.10
CA ALA A 449 0.15 19.14 -6.22
C ALA A 449 1.16 20.21 -6.69
N ALA A 450 2.37 19.80 -7.11
CA ALA A 450 3.37 20.70 -7.68
C ALA A 450 2.89 21.37 -8.99
N ALA A 451 1.99 20.71 -9.73
CA ALA A 451 1.31 21.26 -10.91
C ALA A 451 0.07 22.12 -10.57
N GLY A 452 -0.16 22.43 -9.28
CA GLY A 452 -1.23 23.32 -8.83
C GLY A 452 -2.60 22.67 -8.63
N GLN A 453 -2.70 21.33 -8.68
CA GLN A 453 -3.96 20.63 -8.37
C GLN A 453 -4.21 20.68 -6.86
N ASP A 454 -5.44 20.97 -6.45
CA ASP A 454 -5.88 20.90 -5.06
C ASP A 454 -6.11 19.46 -4.60
N PHE A 455 -6.23 19.26 -3.28
CA PHE A 455 -6.39 17.94 -2.70
C PHE A 455 -7.67 17.23 -3.11
N ALA A 456 -8.77 17.97 -3.36
CA ALA A 456 -10.06 17.41 -3.74
C ALA A 456 -10.00 16.86 -5.18
N THR A 457 -9.43 17.62 -6.11
CA THR A 457 -9.13 17.20 -7.49
C THR A 457 -8.24 15.96 -7.51
N ILE A 458 -7.19 15.94 -6.69
CA ILE A 458 -6.27 14.80 -6.57
C ILE A 458 -7.01 13.55 -6.06
N LEU A 459 -7.77 13.68 -4.98
CA LEU A 459 -8.49 12.53 -4.39
C LEU A 459 -9.56 11.96 -5.32
N THR A 460 -10.34 12.80 -5.99
CA THR A 460 -11.37 12.35 -6.95
C THR A 460 -10.77 11.73 -8.20
N HIS A 461 -9.53 12.07 -8.55
CA HIS A 461 -8.79 11.34 -9.58
C HIS A 461 -8.49 9.90 -9.18
N TYR A 462 -7.93 9.67 -7.98
CA TYR A 462 -7.51 8.33 -7.54
C TYR A 462 -8.65 7.46 -6.99
N TYR A 463 -9.72 8.10 -6.52
CA TYR A 463 -10.90 7.43 -5.99
C TYR A 463 -12.17 7.98 -6.69
N PRO A 464 -12.47 7.51 -7.91
CA PRO A 464 -13.60 8.01 -8.67
C PRO A 464 -14.94 7.76 -7.97
N GLY A 465 -15.85 8.75 -8.08
CA GLY A 465 -17.19 8.67 -7.53
C GLY A 465 -17.30 8.88 -6.02
N ILE A 466 -16.22 9.25 -5.33
CA ILE A 466 -16.28 9.62 -3.91
C ILE A 466 -16.95 10.97 -3.68
N ILE A 467 -17.47 11.13 -2.47
CA ILE A 467 -17.93 12.40 -1.91
C ILE A 467 -17.01 12.74 -0.74
N LEU A 468 -16.60 14.01 -0.66
CA LEU A 468 -15.87 14.53 0.49
C LEU A 468 -16.87 15.01 1.53
N GLU A 469 -16.78 14.49 2.75
CA GLU A 469 -17.60 14.90 3.88
C GLU A 469 -16.72 15.39 5.03
N LYS A 470 -17.21 16.35 5.80
CA LYS A 470 -16.52 16.89 6.95
C LYS A 470 -17.27 16.52 8.24
N PHE A 471 -16.70 15.64 9.03
CA PHE A 471 -17.19 15.36 10.37
C PHE A 471 -16.82 16.48 11.33
N VAL A 472 -17.82 16.98 12.04
CA VAL A 472 -17.67 17.96 13.13
C VAL A 472 -18.02 17.30 14.45
N ARG A 473 -17.23 17.58 15.50
CA ARG A 473 -17.46 17.12 16.88
C ARG A 473 -18.43 18.02 17.61
#